data_764b0ca94e7e640ae5c93796c4989ebf
#
_entry.id   764b0ca94e7e640ae5c93796c4989ebf
#
_cell.length_a   1.000
_cell.length_b   1.000
_cell.length_c   1.000
_cell.angle_alpha   90.00
_cell.angle_beta   90.00
_cell.angle_gamma   90.00
#
_symmetry.space_group_name_H-M   'P 1'
#
loop_
_entity.id
_entity.type
_entity.pdbx_description
1 polymer ?
#
loop_
_entity_poly.entity_id
_entity_poly.type
_entity_poly.pdbx_seq_one_letter_code
_entity_poly.pdbx_strand_id
1 'polypeptide(L)'
;MLAVLGAFVAATALAAPTSSARPADTARAAALTVTSDAVLRADVPGTAWYTDQATGKVVVTVDTTVSAAEIATLRKAAGENAAHLRIERTAGKINKLIAGGQAIYAGGGRCSLGFNVRSGSTYYALTAGHCTNSASTWYTNSANTALLGSRAGTSFPTNDYGIIRHSNASAADGRVYLYNGSYRDITAAGNAYVGQSVQRSGSTTGLRGGTVTGLNATVNYGNGDIVYGLIQTNVCAEPGDSGGAMFSGTTALGLTSGGSGNCSSGGTTFFQPVTEALSAYGVSVF
;
A
#
# COMPACT_ATOMS: atom_id res chain seq x y z
N MET A 1 31.42 -35.60 -70.29
CA MET A 1 30.63 -34.42 -70.34
C MET A 1 29.36 -34.68 -69.52
N LEU A 2 29.35 -34.30 -68.25
CA LEU A 2 28.14 -34.37 -67.40
C LEU A 2 27.62 -32.98 -67.21
N ALA A 3 26.37 -32.74 -67.63
CA ALA A 3 25.64 -31.51 -67.42
C ALA A 3 24.90 -31.57 -66.08
N VAL A 4 25.21 -30.61 -65.15
CA VAL A 4 24.49 -30.44 -63.90
C VAL A 4 23.38 -29.42 -64.11
N LEU A 5 22.10 -29.88 -64.03
CA LEU A 5 20.94 -28.99 -63.97
C LEU A 5 20.79 -28.45 -62.54
N GLY A 6 20.94 -27.13 -62.36
CA GLY A 6 20.61 -26.44 -61.13
C GLY A 6 19.13 -26.09 -61.09
N ALA A 7 18.42 -26.59 -60.09
CA ALA A 7 17.04 -26.22 -59.82
C ALA A 7 17.00 -24.96 -58.97
N PHE A 8 16.43 -23.85 -59.48
CA PHE A 8 16.11 -22.65 -58.71
C PHE A 8 14.77 -22.86 -57.98
N VAL A 9 14.83 -22.89 -56.65
CA VAL A 9 13.64 -22.83 -55.80
C VAL A 9 13.31 -21.36 -55.54
N ALA A 10 12.23 -20.86 -56.15
CA ALA A 10 11.71 -19.55 -55.88
C ALA A 10 10.92 -19.58 -54.54
N ALA A 11 11.45 -18.94 -53.51
CA ALA A 11 10.74 -18.72 -52.25
C ALA A 11 9.71 -17.59 -52.41
N THR A 12 8.43 -17.95 -52.51
CA THR A 12 7.33 -16.97 -52.43
C THR A 12 7.14 -16.54 -50.98
N ALA A 13 7.55 -15.32 -50.65
CA ALA A 13 7.22 -14.70 -49.37
C ALA A 13 5.72 -14.37 -49.34
N LEU A 14 4.97 -15.09 -48.51
CA LEU A 14 3.59 -14.75 -48.17
C LEU A 14 3.63 -13.52 -47.28
N ALA A 15 3.31 -12.34 -47.82
CA ALA A 15 3.07 -11.15 -47.06
C ALA A 15 1.78 -11.36 -46.23
N ALA A 16 1.91 -11.33 -44.89
CA ALA A 16 0.75 -11.33 -44.00
C ALA A 16 -0.09 -10.06 -44.27
N PRO A 17 -1.42 -10.15 -44.34
CA PRO A 17 -2.25 -8.98 -44.58
C PRO A 17 -2.12 -8.05 -43.35
N THR A 18 -1.59 -6.85 -43.55
CA THR A 18 -1.67 -5.77 -42.59
C THR A 18 -3.13 -5.35 -42.48
N SER A 19 -3.81 -5.77 -41.40
CA SER A 19 -5.18 -5.35 -41.10
C SER A 19 -5.14 -3.84 -40.76
N SER A 20 -5.37 -2.99 -41.73
CA SER A 20 -5.65 -1.57 -41.52
C SER A 20 -7.01 -1.46 -40.82
N ALA A 21 -7.02 -0.80 -39.63
CA ALA A 21 -8.26 -0.54 -38.89
C ALA A 21 -9.27 0.18 -39.81
N ARG A 22 -10.52 -0.25 -39.78
CA ARG A 22 -11.60 0.37 -40.57
C ARG A 22 -11.79 1.83 -40.10
N PRO A 23 -12.12 2.78 -40.98
CA PRO A 23 -12.34 4.19 -40.58
C PRO A 23 -13.35 4.37 -39.43
N ALA A 24 -14.39 3.53 -39.37
CA ALA A 24 -15.37 3.52 -38.28
C ALA A 24 -14.75 3.13 -36.91
N ASP A 25 -13.80 2.20 -36.89
CA ASP A 25 -13.12 1.76 -35.68
C ASP A 25 -12.16 2.85 -35.15
N THR A 26 -11.51 3.56 -36.07
CA THR A 26 -10.65 4.70 -35.74
C THR A 26 -11.46 5.87 -35.17
N ALA A 27 -12.61 6.22 -35.78
CA ALA A 27 -13.49 7.29 -35.28
C ALA A 27 -14.06 6.94 -33.90
N ARG A 28 -14.45 5.68 -33.69
CA ARG A 28 -14.94 5.20 -32.40
C ARG A 28 -13.85 5.26 -31.32
N ALA A 29 -12.64 4.82 -31.61
CA ALA A 29 -11.51 4.89 -30.69
C ALA A 29 -11.21 6.34 -30.27
N ALA A 30 -11.24 7.28 -31.23
CA ALA A 30 -11.07 8.70 -30.97
C ALA A 30 -12.18 9.26 -30.06
N ALA A 31 -13.46 8.91 -30.31
CA ALA A 31 -14.58 9.33 -29.45
C ALA A 31 -14.44 8.81 -28.02
N LEU A 32 -13.97 7.55 -27.84
CA LEU A 32 -13.72 6.98 -26.52
C LEU A 32 -12.58 7.68 -25.77
N THR A 33 -11.51 8.04 -26.46
CA THR A 33 -10.41 8.81 -25.88
C THR A 33 -10.90 10.19 -25.41
N VAL A 34 -11.61 10.94 -26.27
CA VAL A 34 -12.18 12.23 -25.93
C VAL A 34 -13.14 12.13 -24.73
N THR A 35 -13.94 11.07 -24.67
CA THR A 35 -14.86 10.83 -23.54
C THR A 35 -14.10 10.55 -22.25
N SER A 36 -13.04 9.71 -22.28
CA SER A 36 -12.18 9.44 -21.11
C SER A 36 -11.50 10.71 -20.60
N ASP A 37 -10.96 11.53 -21.50
CA ASP A 37 -10.35 12.81 -21.16
C ASP A 37 -11.37 13.80 -20.58
N ALA A 38 -12.61 13.76 -21.04
CA ALA A 38 -13.68 14.56 -20.47
C ALA A 38 -14.02 14.16 -19.03
N VAL A 39 -14.03 12.86 -18.73
CA VAL A 39 -14.20 12.35 -17.35
C VAL A 39 -13.04 12.82 -16.48
N LEU A 40 -11.81 12.74 -16.96
CA LEU A 40 -10.62 13.21 -16.24
C LEU A 40 -10.73 14.72 -15.93
N ARG A 41 -11.08 15.55 -16.92
CA ARG A 41 -11.22 17.01 -16.74
C ARG A 41 -12.38 17.40 -15.83
N ALA A 42 -13.42 16.57 -15.72
CA ALA A 42 -14.55 16.83 -14.82
C ALA A 42 -14.13 16.74 -13.35
N ASP A 43 -13.03 16.06 -13.04
CA ASP A 43 -12.37 15.95 -11.73
C ASP A 43 -13.35 15.66 -10.57
N VAL A 44 -14.26 14.70 -10.79
CA VAL A 44 -15.26 14.29 -9.79
C VAL A 44 -14.64 13.25 -8.87
N PRO A 45 -14.41 13.55 -7.58
CA PRO A 45 -13.90 12.57 -6.61
C PRO A 45 -14.85 11.38 -6.46
N GLY A 46 -14.29 10.19 -6.11
CA GLY A 46 -15.10 8.97 -5.94
C GLY A 46 -15.46 8.30 -7.27
N THR A 47 -14.70 8.58 -8.34
CA THR A 47 -14.87 7.96 -9.65
C THR A 47 -13.67 7.12 -10.04
N ALA A 48 -13.92 6.04 -10.77
CA ALA A 48 -12.91 5.24 -11.49
C ALA A 48 -13.48 4.89 -12.86
N TRP A 49 -12.65 4.82 -13.92
CA TRP A 49 -13.18 4.50 -15.25
C TRP A 49 -12.18 3.72 -16.10
N TYR A 50 -12.73 3.04 -17.07
CA TYR A 50 -11.98 2.36 -18.12
C TYR A 50 -12.73 2.42 -19.44
N THR A 51 -12.00 2.20 -20.52
CA THR A 51 -12.58 2.12 -21.87
C THR A 51 -12.89 0.67 -22.21
N ASP A 52 -14.16 0.35 -22.41
CA ASP A 52 -14.62 -0.94 -22.90
C ASP A 52 -14.71 -0.90 -24.43
N GLN A 53 -13.69 -1.44 -25.08
CA GLN A 53 -13.60 -1.49 -26.55
C GLN A 53 -14.70 -2.36 -27.17
N ALA A 54 -15.13 -3.42 -26.47
CA ALA A 54 -16.15 -4.35 -26.99
C ALA A 54 -17.51 -3.66 -27.09
N THR A 55 -17.90 -2.90 -26.06
CA THR A 55 -19.19 -2.18 -26.05
C THR A 55 -19.11 -0.76 -26.63
N GLY A 56 -17.90 -0.19 -26.81
CA GLY A 56 -17.69 1.19 -27.25
C GLY A 56 -18.15 2.21 -26.21
N LYS A 57 -17.89 1.92 -24.95
CA LYS A 57 -18.23 2.78 -23.84
C LYS A 57 -17.00 3.11 -22.99
N VAL A 58 -17.02 4.30 -22.38
CA VAL A 58 -16.23 4.62 -21.20
C VAL A 58 -17.11 4.31 -20.01
N VAL A 59 -16.77 3.24 -19.28
CA VAL A 59 -17.50 2.81 -18.09
C VAL A 59 -16.95 3.56 -16.91
N VAL A 60 -17.77 4.38 -16.27
CA VAL A 60 -17.42 5.18 -15.10
C VAL A 60 -18.10 4.61 -13.88
N THR A 61 -17.33 4.00 -13.00
CA THR A 61 -17.77 3.55 -11.69
C THR A 61 -17.79 4.76 -10.76
N VAL A 62 -18.91 5.01 -10.12
CA VAL A 62 -19.10 6.07 -9.12
C VAL A 62 -19.43 5.46 -7.77
N ASP A 63 -18.81 5.97 -6.71
CA ASP A 63 -19.04 5.51 -5.35
C ASP A 63 -20.27 6.16 -4.69
N THR A 64 -20.54 5.82 -3.42
CA THR A 64 -21.71 6.31 -2.69
C THR A 64 -21.66 7.81 -2.38
N THR A 65 -20.50 8.46 -2.48
CA THR A 65 -20.36 9.90 -2.20
C THR A 65 -20.69 10.76 -3.42
N VAL A 66 -20.67 10.18 -4.64
CA VAL A 66 -20.94 10.91 -5.87
C VAL A 66 -22.43 11.18 -6.01
N SER A 67 -22.80 12.46 -5.98
CA SER A 67 -24.17 12.95 -6.08
C SER A 67 -24.73 12.88 -7.52
N ALA A 68 -26.06 13.02 -7.65
CA ALA A 68 -26.69 13.11 -8.96
C ALA A 68 -26.23 14.35 -9.75
N ALA A 69 -25.91 15.46 -9.07
CA ALA A 69 -25.40 16.68 -9.70
C ALA A 69 -23.99 16.47 -10.28
N GLU A 70 -23.11 15.73 -9.57
CA GLU A 70 -21.78 15.39 -10.06
C GLU A 70 -21.84 14.41 -11.24
N ILE A 71 -22.78 13.46 -11.25
CA ILE A 71 -23.04 12.61 -12.42
C ILE A 71 -23.51 13.45 -13.62
N ALA A 72 -24.34 14.46 -13.40
CA ALA A 72 -24.73 15.39 -14.46
C ALA A 72 -23.55 16.19 -14.99
N THR A 73 -22.59 16.57 -14.11
CA THR A 73 -21.33 17.22 -14.50
C THR A 73 -20.48 16.31 -15.41
N LEU A 74 -20.33 15.01 -15.08
CA LEU A 74 -19.64 14.04 -15.94
C LEU A 74 -20.27 13.97 -17.34
N ARG A 75 -21.61 13.88 -17.42
CA ARG A 75 -22.33 13.85 -18.70
C ARG A 75 -22.18 15.13 -19.50
N LYS A 76 -22.25 16.28 -18.81
CA LYS A 76 -22.07 17.60 -19.44
C LYS A 76 -20.63 17.76 -19.98
N ALA A 77 -19.63 17.32 -19.24
CA ALA A 77 -18.23 17.35 -19.68
C ALA A 77 -17.99 16.51 -20.94
N ALA A 78 -18.67 15.36 -21.06
CA ALA A 78 -18.60 14.52 -22.26
C ALA A 78 -19.31 15.12 -23.48
N GLY A 79 -20.22 16.07 -23.31
CA GLY A 79 -20.91 16.80 -24.38
C GLY A 79 -21.58 15.85 -25.39
N GLU A 80 -21.26 16.01 -26.68
CA GLU A 80 -21.81 15.15 -27.77
C GLU A 80 -21.42 13.68 -27.62
N ASN A 81 -20.32 13.40 -26.91
CA ASN A 81 -19.84 12.04 -26.64
C ASN A 81 -20.50 11.39 -25.41
N ALA A 82 -21.48 12.07 -24.76
CA ALA A 82 -22.18 11.52 -23.57
C ALA A 82 -22.84 10.16 -23.82
N ALA A 83 -23.20 9.87 -25.07
CA ALA A 83 -23.69 8.55 -25.49
C ALA A 83 -22.68 7.43 -25.29
N HIS A 84 -21.37 7.73 -25.25
CA HIS A 84 -20.30 6.77 -24.96
C HIS A 84 -20.07 6.55 -23.45
N LEU A 85 -20.67 7.35 -22.55
CA LEU A 85 -20.57 7.11 -21.11
C LEU A 85 -21.54 6.03 -20.64
N ARG A 86 -21.06 5.15 -19.79
CA ARG A 86 -21.86 4.24 -18.96
C ARG A 86 -21.49 4.45 -17.51
N ILE A 87 -22.48 4.91 -16.71
CA ILE A 87 -22.28 5.17 -15.28
C ILE A 87 -22.76 3.95 -14.49
N GLU A 88 -21.89 3.41 -13.64
CA GLU A 88 -22.18 2.31 -12.74
C GLU A 88 -21.93 2.74 -11.29
N ARG A 89 -22.86 2.41 -10.37
CA ARG A 89 -22.65 2.66 -8.94
C ARG A 89 -22.00 1.46 -8.27
N THR A 90 -21.03 1.75 -7.40
CA THR A 90 -20.47 0.75 -6.50
C THR A 90 -20.86 1.04 -5.06
N ALA A 91 -20.89 0.00 -4.23
CA ALA A 91 -21.07 0.16 -2.79
C ALA A 91 -19.80 0.69 -2.13
N GLY A 92 -19.96 1.43 -1.04
CA GLY A 92 -18.85 2.00 -0.28
C GLY A 92 -18.24 3.23 -0.94
N LYS A 93 -17.03 3.57 -0.52
CA LYS A 93 -16.26 4.74 -0.98
C LYS A 93 -14.96 4.28 -1.64
N ILE A 94 -14.62 4.88 -2.78
CA ILE A 94 -13.32 4.67 -3.44
C ILE A 94 -12.26 5.44 -2.65
N ASN A 95 -11.35 4.71 -1.99
CA ASN A 95 -10.30 5.28 -1.16
C ASN A 95 -8.94 4.74 -1.56
N LYS A 96 -7.91 5.53 -1.28
CA LYS A 96 -6.55 4.99 -1.23
C LYS A 96 -6.46 4.06 -0.03
N LEU A 97 -5.99 2.85 -0.25
CA LEU A 97 -5.68 1.91 0.82
C LEU A 97 -4.32 2.27 1.43
N ILE A 98 -4.16 2.01 2.72
CA ILE A 98 -2.89 2.13 3.42
C ILE A 98 -2.54 0.78 4.05
N ALA A 99 -1.40 0.25 3.66
CA ALA A 99 -0.88 -1.04 4.10
C ALA A 99 0.29 -0.87 5.09
N GLY A 100 0.66 -1.95 5.78
CA GLY A 100 1.85 -1.99 6.61
C GLY A 100 3.11 -1.60 5.84
N GLY A 101 4.08 -0.99 6.51
CA GLY A 101 5.31 -0.46 5.91
C GLY A 101 5.18 0.94 5.29
N GLN A 102 3.98 1.42 5.00
CA GLN A 102 3.79 2.74 4.40
C GLN A 102 3.94 3.88 5.41
N ALA A 103 4.29 5.06 4.90
CA ALA A 103 4.53 6.25 5.71
C ALA A 103 3.25 6.75 6.40
N ILE A 104 3.39 7.13 7.66
CA ILE A 104 2.39 7.86 8.45
C ILE A 104 3.03 9.12 9.03
N TYR A 105 2.26 10.21 9.13
CA TYR A 105 2.78 11.55 9.44
C TYR A 105 2.01 12.18 10.57
N ALA A 106 2.74 12.87 11.47
CA ALA A 106 2.16 13.71 12.51
C ALA A 106 3.20 14.69 13.04
N GLY A 107 2.79 15.89 13.45
CA GLY A 107 3.64 16.84 14.16
C GLY A 107 4.96 17.22 13.45
N GLY A 108 4.98 17.17 12.10
CA GLY A 108 6.19 17.41 11.31
C GLY A 108 7.14 16.21 11.24
N GLY A 109 6.82 15.09 11.92
CA GLY A 109 7.57 13.83 11.89
C GLY A 109 6.97 12.80 10.94
N ARG A 110 7.73 11.74 10.64
CA ARG A 110 7.32 10.58 9.86
C ARG A 110 7.68 9.31 10.60
N CYS A 111 6.73 8.39 10.66
CA CYS A 111 6.90 7.00 11.05
C CYS A 111 6.36 6.07 9.96
N SER A 112 6.37 4.78 10.21
CA SER A 112 5.81 3.75 9.34
C SER A 112 4.65 3.05 10.04
N LEU A 113 3.61 2.72 9.28
CA LEU A 113 2.56 1.84 9.74
C LEU A 113 3.12 0.41 9.86
N GLY A 114 2.89 -0.25 10.99
CA GLY A 114 3.27 -1.64 11.19
C GLY A 114 2.27 -2.57 10.53
N PHE A 115 1.16 -2.80 11.20
CA PHE A 115 0.09 -3.66 10.71
C PHE A 115 -1.27 -2.98 10.88
N ASN A 116 -2.15 -3.17 9.91
CA ASN A 116 -3.56 -2.92 10.13
C ASN A 116 -4.16 -4.10 10.90
N VAL A 117 -4.98 -3.77 11.88
CA VAL A 117 -5.60 -4.73 12.80
C VAL A 117 -7.04 -4.34 13.05
N ARG A 118 -7.84 -5.28 13.58
CA ARG A 118 -9.26 -5.01 13.89
C ARG A 118 -9.69 -5.59 15.22
N SER A 119 -10.75 -4.99 15.79
CA SER A 119 -11.58 -5.55 16.85
C SER A 119 -13.03 -5.46 16.40
N GLY A 120 -13.66 -6.58 16.08
CA GLY A 120 -14.95 -6.60 15.40
C GLY A 120 -14.93 -5.86 14.09
N SER A 121 -15.77 -4.82 13.93
CA SER A 121 -15.87 -3.96 12.74
C SER A 121 -15.02 -2.69 12.85
N THR A 122 -14.27 -2.49 13.92
CA THR A 122 -13.41 -1.32 14.12
C THR A 122 -11.98 -1.64 13.69
N TYR A 123 -11.42 -0.78 12.86
CA TYR A 123 -10.08 -0.95 12.29
C TYR A 123 -9.10 0.04 12.88
N TYR A 124 -7.86 -0.43 13.05
CA TYR A 124 -6.76 0.31 13.65
C TYR A 124 -5.46 0.07 12.88
N ALA A 125 -4.51 1.00 13.05
CA ALA A 125 -3.14 0.85 12.61
C ALA A 125 -2.23 0.72 13.83
N LEU A 126 -1.42 -0.33 13.90
CA LEU A 126 -0.32 -0.46 14.86
C LEU A 126 0.92 0.23 14.33
N THR A 127 1.67 0.89 15.21
CA THR A 127 2.95 1.52 14.94
C THR A 127 3.79 1.53 16.23
N ALA A 128 4.95 2.18 16.26
CA ALA A 128 5.73 2.33 17.48
C ALA A 128 5.07 3.26 18.51
N GLY A 129 5.30 2.97 19.76
CA GLY A 129 4.81 3.79 20.90
C GLY A 129 5.46 5.17 20.92
N HIS A 130 6.76 5.27 20.68
CA HIS A 130 7.47 6.56 20.62
C HIS A 130 6.91 7.46 19.51
N CYS A 131 6.41 6.89 18.40
CA CYS A 131 5.70 7.64 17.37
C CYS A 131 4.39 8.21 17.92
N THR A 132 3.52 7.36 18.46
CA THR A 132 2.19 7.79 18.93
C THR A 132 2.25 8.64 20.21
N ASN A 133 3.33 8.55 20.97
CA ASN A 133 3.54 9.41 22.13
C ASN A 133 3.68 10.89 21.74
N SER A 134 4.23 11.17 20.55
CA SER A 134 4.50 12.53 20.06
C SER A 134 3.26 13.25 19.52
N ALA A 135 2.21 12.54 19.09
CA ALA A 135 1.04 13.15 18.47
C ALA A 135 -0.24 12.33 18.66
N SER A 136 -1.38 13.04 18.65
CA SER A 136 -2.71 12.43 18.79
C SER A 136 -3.43 12.22 17.45
N THR A 137 -3.06 12.94 16.39
CA THR A 137 -3.70 12.88 15.07
C THR A 137 -2.68 12.51 14.00
N TRP A 138 -3.02 11.55 13.15
CA TRP A 138 -2.14 10.95 12.17
C TRP A 138 -2.69 11.03 10.75
N TYR A 139 -1.79 11.16 9.77
CA TYR A 139 -2.12 11.37 8.36
C TYR A 139 -1.36 10.38 7.46
N THR A 140 -1.87 10.15 6.25
CA THR A 140 -1.26 9.28 5.24
C THR A 140 -0.38 10.05 4.24
N ASN A 141 -0.28 11.38 4.39
CA ASN A 141 0.55 12.24 3.56
C ASN A 141 1.26 13.33 4.37
N SER A 142 2.41 13.79 3.89
CA SER A 142 3.26 14.79 4.56
C SER A 142 2.63 16.18 4.65
N ALA A 143 1.66 16.50 3.79
CA ALA A 143 0.90 17.75 3.84
C ALA A 143 -0.16 17.77 4.96
N ASN A 144 -0.36 16.65 5.68
CA ASN A 144 -1.37 16.50 6.74
C ASN A 144 -2.81 16.83 6.29
N THR A 145 -3.14 16.51 5.04
CA THR A 145 -4.48 16.72 4.46
C THR A 145 -5.31 15.45 4.33
N ALA A 146 -4.66 14.26 4.35
CA ALA A 146 -5.31 12.96 4.26
C ALA A 146 -5.27 12.25 5.62
N LEU A 147 -6.36 12.37 6.39
CA LEU A 147 -6.47 11.84 7.74
C LEU A 147 -6.40 10.30 7.75
N LEU A 148 -5.44 9.74 8.51
CA LEU A 148 -5.39 8.33 8.88
C LEU A 148 -6.36 8.05 10.03
N GLY A 149 -6.21 8.81 11.12
CA GLY A 149 -7.02 8.62 12.31
C GLY A 149 -6.44 9.28 13.57
N SER A 150 -6.99 8.87 14.69
CA SER A 150 -6.58 9.39 16.02
C SER A 150 -5.94 8.29 16.85
N ARG A 151 -4.93 8.65 17.65
CA ARG A 151 -4.32 7.77 18.64
C ARG A 151 -5.39 7.22 19.59
N ALA A 152 -5.49 5.90 19.67
CA ALA A 152 -6.36 5.20 20.61
C ALA A 152 -5.58 4.65 21.82
N GLY A 153 -4.26 4.53 21.71
CA GLY A 153 -3.38 4.11 22.81
C GLY A 153 -1.91 4.25 22.46
N THR A 154 -1.07 4.31 23.49
CA THR A 154 0.39 4.32 23.38
C THR A 154 0.99 3.68 24.61
N SER A 155 2.09 2.96 24.45
CA SER A 155 2.93 2.43 25.53
C SER A 155 4.39 2.69 25.16
N PHE A 156 4.95 3.73 25.81
CA PHE A 156 6.34 4.15 25.68
C PHE A 156 6.69 5.12 26.84
N PRO A 157 7.86 5.00 27.51
CA PRO A 157 8.81 3.89 27.42
C PRO A 157 8.30 2.61 28.13
N THR A 158 9.16 1.65 28.39
CA THR A 158 8.91 0.30 28.90
C THR A 158 8.60 -0.66 27.76
N ASN A 159 7.56 -0.40 26.97
CA ASN A 159 7.25 -1.00 25.68
C ASN A 159 7.42 0.04 24.57
N ASP A 160 7.28 -0.40 23.30
CA ASP A 160 7.29 0.54 22.17
C ASP A 160 6.22 0.19 21.14
N TYR A 161 4.95 0.26 21.55
CA TYR A 161 3.82 0.06 20.65
C TYR A 161 2.75 1.12 20.85
N GLY A 162 2.09 1.48 19.75
CA GLY A 162 0.98 2.40 19.73
C GLY A 162 -0.08 1.98 18.73
N ILE A 163 -1.30 2.48 18.95
CA ILE A 163 -2.47 2.15 18.12
C ILE A 163 -3.23 3.41 17.74
N ILE A 164 -3.57 3.50 16.45
CA ILE A 164 -4.31 4.59 15.84
C ILE A 164 -5.62 4.02 15.32
N ARG A 165 -6.76 4.57 15.76
CA ARG A 165 -8.07 4.21 15.21
C ARG A 165 -8.24 4.84 13.84
N HIS A 166 -8.52 4.04 12.81
CA HIS A 166 -8.80 4.55 11.48
C HIS A 166 -10.03 5.46 11.46
N SER A 167 -9.91 6.62 10.82
CA SER A 167 -11.04 7.50 10.53
C SER A 167 -11.94 6.92 9.42
N ASN A 168 -11.36 6.09 8.57
CA ASN A 168 -12.03 5.40 7.48
C ASN A 168 -11.63 3.92 7.48
N ALA A 169 -12.52 3.05 7.94
CA ALA A 169 -12.30 1.61 8.05
C ALA A 169 -11.97 0.95 6.70
N SER A 170 -12.56 1.44 5.60
CA SER A 170 -12.32 0.86 4.26
C SER A 170 -10.96 1.21 3.65
N ALA A 171 -10.17 2.09 4.30
CA ALA A 171 -8.80 2.37 3.90
C ALA A 171 -7.78 1.39 4.49
N ALA A 172 -8.15 0.62 5.52
CA ALA A 172 -7.27 -0.33 6.17
C ALA A 172 -7.02 -1.54 5.27
N ASP A 173 -5.77 -1.72 4.83
CA ASP A 173 -5.32 -2.88 4.05
C ASP A 173 -4.54 -3.83 4.97
N GLY A 174 -5.03 -5.06 5.19
CA GLY A 174 -4.39 -6.07 6.05
C GLY A 174 -3.02 -6.54 5.57
N ARG A 175 -2.59 -6.12 4.38
CA ARG A 175 -1.30 -6.49 3.77
C ARG A 175 -0.16 -5.56 4.18
N VAL A 176 1.07 -5.98 3.89
CA VAL A 176 2.29 -5.18 4.01
C VAL A 176 2.83 -4.85 2.62
N TYR A 177 3.14 -3.59 2.36
CA TYR A 177 3.72 -3.12 1.09
C TYR A 177 5.20 -3.50 0.99
N LEU A 178 5.61 -4.10 -0.12
CA LEU A 178 6.97 -4.61 -0.32
C LEU A 178 7.90 -3.65 -1.09
N TYR A 179 7.44 -2.44 -1.39
CA TYR A 179 8.21 -1.40 -2.11
C TYR A 179 8.72 -1.79 -3.51
N ASN A 180 8.13 -2.83 -4.11
CA ASN A 180 8.38 -3.28 -5.48
C ASN A 180 7.08 -3.33 -6.32
N GLY A 181 6.03 -2.65 -5.87
CA GLY A 181 4.69 -2.66 -6.47
C GLY A 181 3.80 -3.81 -6.00
N SER A 182 4.31 -4.75 -5.18
CA SER A 182 3.54 -5.87 -4.64
C SER A 182 3.31 -5.74 -3.13
N TYR A 183 2.46 -6.62 -2.59
CA TYR A 183 2.06 -6.66 -1.20
C TYR A 183 2.20 -8.07 -0.64
N ARG A 184 2.47 -8.18 0.66
CA ARG A 184 2.46 -9.43 1.42
C ARG A 184 1.17 -9.49 2.24
N ASP A 185 0.39 -10.53 2.03
CA ASP A 185 -0.78 -10.83 2.85
C ASP A 185 -0.32 -11.25 4.26
N ILE A 186 -0.98 -10.74 5.30
CA ILE A 186 -0.66 -11.04 6.70
C ILE A 186 -1.89 -11.69 7.32
N THR A 187 -1.83 -13.00 7.49
CA THR A 187 -2.94 -13.84 7.94
C THR A 187 -2.82 -14.31 9.37
N ALA A 188 -1.65 -14.15 9.99
CA ALA A 188 -1.37 -14.61 11.34
C ALA A 188 -0.41 -13.66 12.07
N ALA A 189 -0.36 -13.77 13.38
CA ALA A 189 0.66 -13.19 14.23
C ALA A 189 1.32 -14.29 15.08
N GLY A 190 2.61 -14.11 15.40
CA GLY A 190 3.37 -15.09 16.18
C GLY A 190 4.56 -14.49 16.88
N ASN A 191 5.23 -15.30 17.67
CA ASN A 191 6.46 -14.95 18.35
C ASN A 191 7.67 -15.33 17.47
N ALA A 192 8.66 -14.47 17.44
CA ALA A 192 9.92 -14.74 16.77
C ALA A 192 10.77 -15.77 17.54
N TYR A 193 11.69 -16.43 16.84
CA TYR A 193 12.72 -17.28 17.43
C TYR A 193 14.10 -16.95 16.85
N VAL A 194 15.16 -17.20 17.64
CA VAL A 194 16.55 -16.95 17.19
C VAL A 194 16.87 -17.81 15.98
N GLY A 195 17.48 -17.20 14.97
CA GLY A 195 17.79 -17.84 13.69
C GLY A 195 16.66 -17.72 12.64
N GLN A 196 15.49 -17.19 13.01
CA GLN A 196 14.38 -17.01 12.06
C GLN A 196 14.74 -15.95 11.00
N SER A 197 14.53 -16.32 9.72
CA SER A 197 14.61 -15.37 8.62
C SER A 197 13.39 -14.45 8.63
N VAL A 198 13.63 -13.14 8.57
CA VAL A 198 12.60 -12.11 8.67
C VAL A 198 12.77 -11.03 7.62
N GLN A 199 11.69 -10.34 7.33
CA GLN A 199 11.68 -9.14 6.50
C GLN A 199 11.10 -7.97 7.30
N ARG A 200 11.58 -6.75 7.03
CA ARG A 200 11.03 -5.51 7.56
C ARG A 200 10.63 -4.59 6.41
N SER A 201 9.42 -4.06 6.47
CA SER A 201 8.95 -3.01 5.56
C SER A 201 8.81 -1.69 6.32
N GLY A 202 9.37 -0.62 5.75
CA GLY A 202 9.32 0.73 6.34
C GLY A 202 9.55 1.83 5.32
N SER A 203 9.09 3.00 5.65
CA SER A 203 8.87 4.10 4.70
C SER A 203 10.13 4.84 4.25
N THR A 204 11.27 4.63 4.92
CA THR A 204 12.54 5.24 4.56
C THR A 204 13.35 4.33 3.66
N THR A 205 13.55 3.08 4.07
CA THR A 205 14.50 2.17 3.42
C THR A 205 13.81 1.05 2.65
N GLY A 206 12.48 1.03 2.61
CA GLY A 206 11.68 0.04 1.89
C GLY A 206 11.73 -1.34 2.55
N LEU A 207 11.78 -2.40 1.75
CA LEU A 207 11.87 -3.78 2.20
C LEU A 207 13.32 -4.16 2.48
N ARG A 208 13.59 -4.69 3.68
CA ARG A 208 14.89 -5.23 4.09
C ARG A 208 14.71 -6.60 4.73
N GLY A 209 15.68 -7.49 4.51
CA GLY A 209 15.70 -8.82 5.08
C GLY A 209 16.85 -9.03 6.04
N GLY A 210 16.73 -10.03 6.89
CA GLY A 210 17.75 -10.45 7.84
C GLY A 210 17.29 -11.61 8.71
N THR A 211 17.93 -11.74 9.86
CA THR A 211 17.74 -12.86 10.78
C THR A 211 17.57 -12.34 12.21
N VAL A 212 16.73 -12.99 12.99
CA VAL A 212 16.60 -12.75 14.44
C VAL A 212 17.87 -13.25 15.12
N THR A 213 18.56 -12.37 15.86
CA THR A 213 19.83 -12.65 16.54
C THR A 213 19.68 -12.76 18.05
N GLY A 214 18.60 -12.23 18.63
CA GLY A 214 18.34 -12.31 20.06
C GLY A 214 16.87 -12.01 20.38
N LEU A 215 16.46 -12.44 21.56
CA LEU A 215 15.13 -12.20 22.10
C LEU A 215 15.26 -11.59 23.49
N ASN A 216 14.16 -10.97 23.95
CA ASN A 216 14.08 -10.36 25.26
C ASN A 216 15.20 -9.32 25.51
N ALA A 217 15.55 -8.56 24.46
CA ALA A 217 16.55 -7.53 24.54
C ALA A 217 16.00 -6.31 25.28
N THR A 218 16.87 -5.66 26.06
CA THR A 218 16.60 -4.37 26.69
C THR A 218 17.41 -3.30 25.97
N VAL A 219 16.75 -2.21 25.57
CA VAL A 219 17.41 -1.09 24.89
C VAL A 219 17.21 0.18 25.71
N ASN A 220 18.30 0.86 26.02
CA ASN A 220 18.29 2.18 26.64
C ASN A 220 18.57 3.23 25.56
N TYR A 221 17.55 3.97 25.17
CA TYR A 221 17.64 5.05 24.18
C TYR A 221 18.12 6.38 24.77
N GLY A 222 18.39 6.41 26.08
CA GLY A 222 18.77 7.63 26.82
C GLY A 222 17.57 8.37 27.41
N ASN A 223 17.84 9.39 28.23
CA ASN A 223 16.82 10.26 28.84
C ASN A 223 15.72 9.52 29.63
N GLY A 224 15.97 8.29 30.07
CA GLY A 224 14.99 7.46 30.77
C GLY A 224 14.14 6.59 29.84
N ASP A 225 14.34 6.64 28.53
CA ASP A 225 13.62 5.85 27.56
C ASP A 225 14.24 4.44 27.46
N ILE A 226 13.83 3.56 28.37
CA ILE A 226 14.26 2.16 28.40
C ILE A 226 13.09 1.28 27.94
N VAL A 227 13.35 0.42 26.95
CA VAL A 227 12.37 -0.52 26.39
C VAL A 227 12.87 -1.95 26.59
N TYR A 228 11.99 -2.83 27.03
CA TYR A 228 12.28 -4.21 27.42
C TYR A 228 11.63 -5.20 26.46
N GLY A 229 12.09 -6.46 26.49
CA GLY A 229 11.42 -7.56 25.80
C GLY A 229 11.55 -7.55 24.27
N LEU A 230 12.44 -6.75 23.71
CA LEU A 230 12.57 -6.55 22.26
C LEU A 230 13.18 -7.74 21.55
N ILE A 231 12.83 -7.90 20.29
CA ILE A 231 13.46 -8.83 19.33
C ILE A 231 14.63 -8.11 18.68
N GLN A 232 15.82 -8.68 18.78
CA GLN A 232 17.03 -8.17 18.12
C GLN A 232 17.25 -8.89 16.78
N THR A 233 17.63 -8.14 15.75
CA THR A 233 17.94 -8.66 14.42
C THR A 233 19.16 -8.00 13.81
N ASN A 234 19.68 -8.55 12.72
CA ASN A 234 20.67 -7.92 11.86
C ASN A 234 20.02 -7.21 10.64
N VAL A 235 18.72 -7.00 10.64
CA VAL A 235 18.02 -6.16 9.65
C VAL A 235 18.42 -4.71 9.87
N CYS A 236 18.69 -3.97 8.80
CA CYS A 236 18.94 -2.53 8.90
C CYS A 236 17.63 -1.73 8.96
N ALA A 237 17.67 -0.58 9.61
CA ALA A 237 16.60 0.43 9.61
C ALA A 237 17.21 1.83 9.76
N GLU A 238 16.46 2.83 9.30
CA GLU A 238 16.86 4.24 9.38
C GLU A 238 15.69 5.10 9.92
N PRO A 239 15.93 6.34 10.36
CA PRO A 239 14.89 7.24 10.85
C PRO A 239 13.70 7.34 9.89
N GLY A 240 12.48 7.18 10.41
CA GLY A 240 11.24 7.08 9.65
C GLY A 240 10.76 5.65 9.39
N ASP A 241 11.62 4.63 9.53
CA ASP A 241 11.20 3.22 9.52
C ASP A 241 10.54 2.79 10.85
N SER A 242 10.59 3.61 11.88
CA SER A 242 9.96 3.42 13.19
C SER A 242 8.51 2.98 13.05
N GLY A 243 8.11 1.93 13.77
CA GLY A 243 6.78 1.33 13.72
C GLY A 243 6.54 0.39 12.56
N GLY A 244 7.45 0.34 11.56
CA GLY A 244 7.31 -0.51 10.37
C GLY A 244 7.22 -2.00 10.69
N ALA A 245 6.57 -2.73 9.79
CA ALA A 245 6.21 -4.14 9.95
C ALA A 245 7.42 -5.08 9.85
N MET A 246 7.67 -5.92 10.84
CA MET A 246 8.54 -7.11 10.73
C MET A 246 7.69 -8.36 10.64
N PHE A 247 7.96 -9.21 9.66
CA PHE A 247 7.18 -10.41 9.36
C PHE A 247 8.04 -11.54 8.78
N SER A 248 7.52 -12.76 8.79
CA SER A 248 8.07 -13.92 8.10
C SER A 248 6.95 -14.66 7.37
N GLY A 249 7.08 -14.80 6.04
CA GLY A 249 5.96 -15.30 5.23
C GLY A 249 4.73 -14.43 5.39
N THR A 250 3.63 -14.98 5.88
CA THR A 250 2.36 -14.30 6.14
C THR A 250 2.12 -14.01 7.64
N THR A 251 3.15 -14.18 8.47
CA THR A 251 3.06 -14.03 9.94
C THR A 251 3.67 -12.71 10.38
N ALA A 252 2.88 -11.87 11.02
CA ALA A 252 3.33 -10.65 11.71
C ALA A 252 4.15 -11.04 12.96
N LEU A 253 5.30 -10.40 13.18
CA LEU A 253 6.22 -10.70 14.28
C LEU A 253 6.53 -9.50 15.16
N GLY A 254 6.74 -8.30 14.58
CA GLY A 254 7.17 -7.16 15.37
C GLY A 254 6.96 -5.81 14.71
N LEU A 255 7.12 -4.75 15.51
CA LEU A 255 7.08 -3.35 15.11
C LEU A 255 8.47 -2.74 15.30
N THR A 256 9.01 -2.04 14.32
CA THR A 256 10.34 -1.41 14.40
C THR A 256 10.38 -0.40 15.56
N SER A 257 11.22 -0.67 16.56
CA SER A 257 11.46 0.24 17.69
C SER A 257 12.62 1.18 17.38
N GLY A 258 13.82 0.67 17.24
CA GLY A 258 15.01 1.44 16.96
C GLY A 258 16.20 0.54 16.64
N GLY A 259 17.38 1.13 16.49
CA GLY A 259 18.56 0.36 16.14
C GLY A 259 19.82 1.21 15.99
N SER A 260 20.86 0.59 15.47
CA SER A 260 22.15 1.22 15.14
C SER A 260 22.59 0.80 13.74
N GLY A 261 23.48 1.60 13.13
CA GLY A 261 23.95 1.40 11.76
C GLY A 261 23.01 2.01 10.74
N ASN A 262 23.12 1.56 9.48
CA ASN A 262 22.29 2.03 8.36
C ASN A 262 22.18 0.94 7.29
N CYS A 263 21.37 1.17 6.24
CA CYS A 263 21.15 0.18 5.20
C CYS A 263 22.25 0.14 4.10
N SER A 264 23.29 0.96 4.21
CA SER A 264 24.46 0.91 3.34
C SER A 264 25.58 0.04 3.92
N SER A 265 25.79 0.11 5.24
CA SER A 265 26.87 -0.63 5.95
C SER A 265 26.37 -1.80 6.80
N GLY A 266 25.06 -1.96 6.90
CA GLY A 266 24.40 -2.92 7.80
C GLY A 266 24.10 -2.30 9.16
N GLY A 267 23.30 -3.01 9.95
CA GLY A 267 22.87 -2.51 11.25
C GLY A 267 22.24 -3.58 12.12
N THR A 268 21.97 -3.18 13.35
CA THR A 268 21.19 -3.95 14.32
C THR A 268 19.88 -3.20 14.58
N THR A 269 18.76 -3.88 14.40
CA THR A 269 17.45 -3.29 14.67
C THR A 269 16.71 -4.11 15.72
N PHE A 270 16.02 -3.41 16.58
CA PHE A 270 15.18 -3.96 17.64
C PHE A 270 13.70 -3.75 17.29
N PHE A 271 12.91 -4.78 17.57
CA PHE A 271 11.48 -4.77 17.28
C PHE A 271 10.68 -5.09 18.53
N GLN A 272 9.60 -4.34 18.75
CA GLN A 272 8.59 -4.68 19.74
C GLN A 272 7.82 -5.91 19.26
N PRO A 273 7.68 -6.99 20.05
CA PRO A 273 6.84 -8.13 19.68
C PRO A 273 5.40 -7.68 19.40
N VAL A 274 4.87 -8.07 18.22
CA VAL A 274 3.51 -7.64 17.82
C VAL A 274 2.43 -8.32 18.66
N THR A 275 2.67 -9.55 19.11
CA THR A 275 1.72 -10.33 19.93
C THR A 275 1.38 -9.63 21.23
N GLU A 276 2.33 -8.92 21.82
CA GLU A 276 2.11 -8.12 23.03
C GLU A 276 1.17 -6.94 22.74
N ALA A 277 1.41 -6.18 21.67
CA ALA A 277 0.54 -5.08 21.27
C ALA A 277 -0.88 -5.56 20.91
N LEU A 278 -0.99 -6.68 20.19
CA LEU A 278 -2.29 -7.28 19.85
C LEU A 278 -3.08 -7.66 21.11
N SER A 279 -2.41 -8.28 22.08
CA SER A 279 -3.03 -8.68 23.36
C SER A 279 -3.45 -7.47 24.18
N ALA A 280 -2.55 -6.47 24.30
CA ALA A 280 -2.81 -5.27 25.10
C ALA A 280 -4.00 -4.45 24.60
N TYR A 281 -4.23 -4.43 23.27
CA TYR A 281 -5.32 -3.66 22.66
C TYR A 281 -6.55 -4.51 22.29
N GLY A 282 -6.52 -5.84 22.48
CA GLY A 282 -7.64 -6.71 22.13
C GLY A 282 -7.98 -6.70 20.63
N VAL A 283 -6.95 -6.70 19.76
CA VAL A 283 -7.07 -6.63 18.31
C VAL A 283 -6.37 -7.81 17.63
N SER A 284 -6.71 -8.08 16.37
CA SER A 284 -6.10 -9.13 15.54
C SER A 284 -5.75 -8.61 14.15
N VAL A 285 -4.74 -9.19 13.50
CA VAL A 285 -4.50 -9.07 12.06
C VAL A 285 -5.65 -9.68 11.27
N PHE A 286 -5.83 -9.32 10.01
CA PHE A 286 -6.95 -9.80 9.17
C PHE A 286 -6.55 -9.88 7.70
#